data_c97ff6f27d3cfb3729b09e024f1a7d02
#
_entry.id   c97ff6f27d3cfb3729b09e024f1a7d02
#
_cell.length_a   1.000
_cell.length_b   1.000
_cell.length_c   1.000
_cell.angle_alpha   90.00
_cell.angle_beta   90.00
_cell.angle_gamma   90.00
#
_symmetry.space_group_name_H-M   'P 1'
#
loop_
_entity.id
_entity.type
_entity.pdbx_description
1 polymer ?
#
loop_
_entity_poly.entity_id
_entity_poly.type
_entity_poly.pdbx_seq_one_letter_code
_entity_poly.pdbx_strand_id
1 'polypeptide(L)'
;MSGLMIRTDGVELATQSFGNPNQPPLLLIMGGMASMLWWPEEFCRRLAERGRFVIRYDQRDSGLSTKYPPGRPGYTFEDAVDDVFRVLDGYGIPNAHIVGFSLGGMVGQVAALKSSERVLSLTAISTSPVGVDTSHFPPSGEAWLEHMAVEADWSDRADAVAYLVEDLRLTAGMARPFDEAGTRAFLERDFDRSGGYLSATNHSVLFEIGETWRGRHNEMNVPLLVLHGTADPVFPPTHGETLARTVKDAKFVKIEGGGHELHPGDWEEIISAIDEHVAGSMCV
;
A
#
# COMPACT_ATOMS: atom_id res chain seq x y z
N MET A 1 -5.68 -4.51 20.28
CA MET A 1 -6.27 -4.46 18.92
C MET A 1 -7.70 -3.99 19.05
N SER A 2 -8.07 -2.92 18.37
CA SER A 2 -9.47 -2.44 18.29
C SER A 2 -9.80 -2.19 16.81
N GLY A 3 -11.05 -2.50 16.42
CA GLY A 3 -11.58 -2.18 15.09
C GLY A 3 -12.54 -1.00 15.21
N LEU A 4 -12.47 -0.08 14.25
CA LEU A 4 -13.37 1.08 14.14
C LEU A 4 -13.88 1.17 12.71
N MET A 5 -15.19 1.43 12.57
CA MET A 5 -15.79 1.79 11.28
C MET A 5 -15.95 3.31 11.25
N ILE A 6 -15.18 3.95 10.38
CA ILE A 6 -15.28 5.40 10.17
C ILE A 6 -16.36 5.66 9.15
N ARG A 7 -17.32 6.52 9.51
CA ARG A 7 -18.46 6.89 8.67
C ARG A 7 -18.43 8.39 8.42
N THR A 8 -18.23 8.75 7.16
CA THR A 8 -18.16 10.16 6.75
C THR A 8 -18.53 10.29 5.26
N ASP A 9 -19.24 11.35 4.91
CA ASP A 9 -19.58 11.71 3.53
C ASP A 9 -20.18 10.56 2.69
N GLY A 10 -20.97 9.68 3.33
CA GLY A 10 -21.60 8.54 2.67
C GLY A 10 -20.66 7.35 2.44
N VAL A 11 -19.45 7.38 2.99
CA VAL A 11 -18.46 6.30 2.90
C VAL A 11 -18.25 5.68 4.27
N GLU A 12 -18.08 4.37 4.31
CA GLU A 12 -17.65 3.61 5.47
C GLU A 12 -16.25 3.03 5.20
N LEU A 13 -15.31 3.30 6.09
CA LEU A 13 -13.94 2.79 6.03
C LEU A 13 -13.68 1.92 7.25
N ALA A 14 -13.46 0.63 7.03
CA ALA A 14 -13.12 -0.30 8.09
C ALA A 14 -11.65 -0.15 8.46
N THR A 15 -11.37 -0.02 9.74
CA THR A 15 -10.01 0.18 10.25
C THR A 15 -9.68 -0.80 11.37
N GLN A 16 -8.40 -0.96 11.63
CA GLN A 16 -7.88 -1.71 12.77
C GLN A 16 -6.63 -1.02 13.31
N SER A 17 -6.52 -0.93 14.64
CA SER A 17 -5.37 -0.28 15.27
C SER A 17 -4.65 -1.19 16.27
N PHE A 18 -3.34 -0.93 16.46
CA PHE A 18 -2.43 -1.64 17.33
C PHE A 18 -1.58 -0.64 18.13
N GLY A 19 -1.21 -1.01 19.33
CA GLY A 19 -0.37 -0.18 20.20
C GLY A 19 -1.17 0.82 21.04
N ASN A 20 -0.45 1.77 21.61
CA ASN A 20 -1.02 2.79 22.50
C ASN A 20 -1.38 4.06 21.69
N PRO A 21 -2.62 4.57 21.76
CA PRO A 21 -3.06 5.75 21.00
C PRO A 21 -2.31 7.05 21.37
N ASN A 22 -1.55 7.07 22.46
CA ASN A 22 -0.71 8.19 22.82
C ASN A 22 0.70 8.15 22.18
N GLN A 23 1.01 7.11 21.43
CA GLN A 23 2.26 6.99 20.68
C GLN A 23 2.16 7.66 19.30
N PRO A 24 3.28 8.00 18.66
CA PRO A 24 3.27 8.56 17.31
C PRO A 24 2.47 7.70 16.32
N PRO A 25 1.49 8.30 15.62
CA PRO A 25 0.61 7.55 14.73
C PRO A 25 1.31 7.16 13.43
N LEU A 26 1.07 5.93 12.99
CA LEU A 26 1.56 5.34 11.77
C LEU A 26 0.39 4.75 10.98
N LEU A 27 0.04 5.35 9.85
CA LEU A 27 -1.04 4.88 9.00
C LEU A 27 -0.49 4.02 7.85
N LEU A 28 -1.02 2.82 7.69
CA LEU A 28 -0.62 1.85 6.67
C LEU A 28 -1.67 1.83 5.55
N ILE A 29 -1.23 2.08 4.30
CA ILE A 29 -2.06 2.07 3.08
C ILE A 29 -1.60 0.91 2.20
N MET A 30 -2.50 -0.04 1.93
CA MET A 30 -2.16 -1.23 1.15
C MET A 30 -2.26 -1.00 -0.37
N GLY A 31 -1.79 -1.96 -1.14
CA GLY A 31 -1.82 -1.97 -2.60
C GLY A 31 -3.21 -2.13 -3.20
N GLY A 32 -3.27 -2.11 -4.52
CA GLY A 32 -4.51 -2.33 -5.27
C GLY A 32 -5.11 -3.71 -5.00
N MET A 33 -6.44 -3.81 -5.02
CA MET A 33 -7.26 -5.00 -4.78
C MET A 33 -7.14 -5.62 -3.37
N ALA A 34 -6.18 -5.22 -2.57
CA ALA A 34 -5.87 -5.80 -1.27
C ALA A 34 -6.66 -5.17 -0.13
N SER A 35 -7.12 -5.99 0.82
CA SER A 35 -7.69 -5.53 2.08
C SER A 35 -6.60 -5.14 3.08
N MET A 36 -6.99 -4.55 4.21
CA MET A 36 -6.05 -4.27 5.30
C MET A 36 -5.33 -5.51 5.85
N LEU A 37 -5.87 -6.71 5.63
CA LEU A 37 -5.24 -7.95 6.11
C LEU A 37 -3.92 -8.27 5.42
N TRP A 38 -3.66 -7.68 4.25
CA TRP A 38 -2.38 -7.81 3.53
C TRP A 38 -1.23 -7.07 4.23
N TRP A 39 -1.54 -6.19 5.19
CA TRP A 39 -0.62 -5.82 6.27
C TRP A 39 -0.76 -6.87 7.37
N PRO A 40 0.14 -7.86 7.50
CA PRO A 40 -0.02 -8.95 8.45
C PRO A 40 -0.13 -8.42 9.88
N GLU A 41 -0.99 -9.06 10.68
CA GLU A 41 -1.22 -8.64 12.08
C GLU A 41 0.08 -8.59 12.88
N GLU A 42 0.94 -9.60 12.69
CA GLU A 42 2.22 -9.67 13.38
C GLU A 42 3.17 -8.54 12.96
N PHE A 43 3.19 -8.17 11.68
CA PHE A 43 3.94 -7.00 11.19
C PHE A 43 3.46 -5.72 11.88
N CYS A 44 2.14 -5.52 11.98
CA CYS A 44 1.56 -4.37 12.67
C CYS A 44 1.88 -4.36 14.17
N ARG A 45 1.86 -5.53 14.82
CA ARG A 45 2.23 -5.67 16.26
C ARG A 45 3.69 -5.32 16.49
N ARG A 46 4.59 -5.79 15.65
CA ARG A 46 6.03 -5.49 15.76
C ARG A 46 6.33 -4.01 15.58
N LEU A 47 5.63 -3.32 14.66
CA LEU A 47 5.69 -1.85 14.56
C LEU A 47 5.15 -1.17 15.83
N ALA A 48 4.06 -1.67 16.40
CA ALA A 48 3.50 -1.12 17.63
C ALA A 48 4.43 -1.33 18.85
N GLU A 49 5.14 -2.44 18.92
CA GLU A 49 6.17 -2.73 19.94
C GLU A 49 7.37 -1.78 19.86
N ARG A 50 7.62 -1.16 18.69
CA ARG A 50 8.59 -0.07 18.51
C ARG A 50 8.05 1.30 19.00
N GLY A 51 6.92 1.31 19.73
CA GLY A 51 6.32 2.52 20.28
C GLY A 51 5.54 3.35 19.26
N ARG A 52 4.83 2.71 18.34
CA ARG A 52 3.97 3.35 17.35
C ARG A 52 2.49 3.05 17.60
N PHE A 53 1.62 3.99 17.31
CA PHE A 53 0.19 3.74 17.19
C PHE A 53 -0.12 3.42 15.73
N VAL A 54 -0.20 2.13 15.41
CA VAL A 54 -0.33 1.64 14.04
C VAL A 54 -1.80 1.53 13.66
N ILE A 55 -2.18 2.09 12.52
CA ILE A 55 -3.52 2.00 11.95
C ILE A 55 -3.41 1.41 10.56
N ARG A 56 -4.20 0.38 10.24
CA ARG A 56 -4.43 -0.13 8.88
C ARG A 56 -5.91 -0.03 8.56
N TYR A 57 -6.25 0.11 7.28
CA TYR A 57 -7.64 0.22 6.86
C TYR A 57 -7.89 -0.45 5.52
N ASP A 58 -9.13 -0.86 5.30
CA ASP A 58 -9.61 -1.30 4.01
C ASP A 58 -9.89 -0.06 3.16
N GLN A 59 -9.27 0.06 1.99
CA GLN A 59 -9.64 1.06 1.00
C GLN A 59 -11.05 0.77 0.47
N ARG A 60 -11.71 1.75 -0.16
CA ARG A 60 -12.99 1.51 -0.85
C ARG A 60 -12.85 0.30 -1.77
N ASP A 61 -13.92 -0.45 -1.97
CA ASP A 61 -13.99 -1.68 -2.76
C ASP A 61 -13.19 -2.87 -2.22
N SER A 62 -12.46 -2.71 -1.12
CA SER A 62 -11.75 -3.81 -0.46
C SER A 62 -12.31 -4.10 0.94
N GLY A 63 -12.06 -5.31 1.43
CA GLY A 63 -12.39 -5.74 2.78
C GLY A 63 -13.83 -5.46 3.18
N LEU A 64 -14.00 -4.75 4.29
CA LEU A 64 -15.31 -4.38 4.86
C LEU A 64 -15.71 -2.92 4.60
N SER A 65 -14.92 -2.18 3.85
CA SER A 65 -15.23 -0.80 3.46
C SER A 65 -16.31 -0.73 2.38
N THR A 66 -16.81 0.49 2.13
CA THR A 66 -17.82 0.75 1.10
C THR A 66 -17.42 0.14 -0.23
N LYS A 67 -18.36 -0.56 -0.86
CA LYS A 67 -18.19 -1.19 -2.17
C LYS A 67 -19.09 -0.55 -3.21
N TYR A 68 -18.56 -0.47 -4.43
CA TYR A 68 -19.26 0.03 -5.60
C TYR A 68 -19.44 -1.10 -6.64
N PRO A 69 -20.41 -0.96 -7.56
CA PRO A 69 -20.57 -1.94 -8.63
C PRO A 69 -19.29 -2.05 -9.47
N PRO A 70 -18.89 -3.25 -9.88
CA PRO A 70 -17.74 -3.48 -10.75
C PRO A 70 -17.80 -2.63 -12.02
N GLY A 71 -16.68 -2.02 -12.40
CA GLY A 71 -16.57 -1.11 -13.55
C GLY A 71 -17.28 0.24 -13.38
N ARG A 72 -17.81 0.54 -12.17
CA ARG A 72 -18.48 1.81 -11.86
C ARG A 72 -18.06 2.32 -10.49
N PRO A 73 -16.78 2.56 -10.25
CA PRO A 73 -16.33 3.14 -9.00
C PRO A 73 -16.96 4.51 -8.85
N GLY A 74 -17.67 4.74 -7.75
CA GLY A 74 -18.25 6.05 -7.44
C GLY A 74 -17.23 7.02 -6.86
N TYR A 75 -15.95 6.86 -7.16
CA TYR A 75 -14.85 7.62 -6.60
C TYR A 75 -13.65 7.68 -7.56
N THR A 76 -12.77 8.60 -7.29
CA THR A 76 -11.54 8.88 -8.05
C THR A 76 -10.29 8.54 -7.23
N PHE A 77 -9.11 8.70 -7.82
CA PHE A 77 -7.86 8.60 -7.10
C PHE A 77 -7.76 9.66 -5.99
N GLU A 78 -8.24 10.88 -6.25
CA GLU A 78 -8.28 11.97 -5.26
C GLU A 78 -9.17 11.63 -4.06
N ASP A 79 -10.27 10.92 -4.28
CA ASP A 79 -11.13 10.43 -3.20
C ASP A 79 -10.39 9.41 -2.33
N ALA A 80 -9.58 8.53 -2.92
CA ALA A 80 -8.75 7.59 -2.18
C ALA A 80 -7.66 8.30 -1.36
N VAL A 81 -7.12 9.41 -1.88
CA VAL A 81 -6.22 10.30 -1.11
C VAL A 81 -6.95 10.96 0.05
N ASP A 82 -8.17 11.46 -0.17
CA ASP A 82 -8.97 12.08 0.90
C ASP A 82 -9.37 11.08 1.99
N ASP A 83 -9.52 9.81 1.65
CA ASP A 83 -9.79 8.75 2.63
C ASP A 83 -8.66 8.58 3.64
N VAL A 84 -7.41 8.87 3.27
CA VAL A 84 -6.26 8.92 4.20
C VAL A 84 -6.56 9.89 5.35
N PHE A 85 -7.02 11.09 5.00
CA PHE A 85 -7.34 12.12 6.01
C PHE A 85 -8.63 11.81 6.75
N ARG A 86 -9.64 11.23 6.08
CA ARG A 86 -10.87 10.74 6.75
C ARG A 86 -10.56 9.70 7.83
N VAL A 87 -9.61 8.80 7.55
CA VAL A 87 -9.16 7.82 8.56
C VAL A 87 -8.50 8.53 9.74
N LEU A 88 -7.59 9.47 9.50
CA LEU A 88 -6.95 10.24 10.57
C LEU A 88 -7.97 11.04 11.39
N ASP A 89 -8.91 11.71 10.74
CA ASP A 89 -9.95 12.50 11.39
C ASP A 89 -10.87 11.63 12.24
N GLY A 90 -11.20 10.42 11.77
CA GLY A 90 -11.99 9.45 12.53
C GLY A 90 -11.33 8.96 13.82
N TYR A 91 -9.99 9.03 13.88
CA TYR A 91 -9.21 8.76 15.10
C TYR A 91 -8.87 10.04 15.89
N GLY A 92 -9.27 11.22 15.41
CA GLY A 92 -8.92 12.51 16.02
C GLY A 92 -7.41 12.84 15.91
N ILE A 93 -6.73 12.32 14.87
CA ILE A 93 -5.29 12.46 14.66
C ILE A 93 -5.04 13.63 13.70
N PRO A 94 -4.34 14.70 14.14
CA PRO A 94 -4.09 15.86 13.30
C PRO A 94 -3.07 15.59 12.18
N ASN A 95 -2.07 14.76 12.43
CA ASN A 95 -1.04 14.38 11.47
C ASN A 95 -0.45 12.99 11.81
N ALA A 96 0.08 12.28 10.82
CA ALA A 96 0.64 10.95 10.99
C ALA A 96 1.82 10.70 10.07
N HIS A 97 2.64 9.71 10.42
CA HIS A 97 3.54 9.06 9.47
C HIS A 97 2.73 8.12 8.58
N ILE A 98 3.04 8.07 7.29
CA ILE A 98 2.36 7.22 6.32
C ILE A 98 3.32 6.18 5.80
N VAL A 99 2.86 4.93 5.72
CA VAL A 99 3.53 3.83 5.02
C VAL A 99 2.60 3.31 3.95
N GLY A 100 2.99 3.42 2.70
CA GLY A 100 2.19 2.97 1.56
C GLY A 100 2.90 1.90 0.74
N PHE A 101 2.21 0.80 0.45
CA PHE A 101 2.70 -0.27 -0.41
C PHE A 101 2.05 -0.18 -1.79
N SER A 102 2.83 -0.28 -2.89
CA SER A 102 2.32 -0.29 -4.26
C SER A 102 1.39 0.90 -4.54
N LEU A 103 0.13 0.69 -4.91
CA LEU A 103 -0.89 1.74 -5.07
C LEU A 103 -0.98 2.64 -3.81
N GLY A 104 -0.89 2.04 -2.61
CA GLY A 104 -0.87 2.81 -1.35
C GLY A 104 0.32 3.77 -1.25
N GLY A 105 1.45 3.42 -1.86
CA GLY A 105 2.60 4.31 -2.00
C GLY A 105 2.32 5.49 -2.93
N MET A 106 1.54 5.29 -4.00
CA MET A 106 1.09 6.38 -4.90
C MET A 106 0.11 7.30 -4.17
N VAL A 107 -0.86 6.73 -3.44
CA VAL A 107 -1.80 7.50 -2.59
C VAL A 107 -1.04 8.32 -1.56
N GLY A 108 -0.04 7.74 -0.88
CA GLY A 108 0.81 8.43 0.09
C GLY A 108 1.60 9.59 -0.51
N GLN A 109 2.13 9.45 -1.74
CA GLN A 109 2.83 10.53 -2.45
C GLN A 109 1.90 11.73 -2.67
N VAL A 110 0.68 11.49 -3.15
CA VAL A 110 -0.27 12.58 -3.40
C VAL A 110 -0.82 13.16 -2.09
N ALA A 111 -1.03 12.34 -1.05
CA ALA A 111 -1.38 12.84 0.27
C ALA A 111 -0.32 13.80 0.82
N ALA A 112 0.97 13.46 0.68
CA ALA A 112 2.08 14.32 1.09
C ALA A 112 2.18 15.63 0.29
N LEU A 113 1.82 15.61 -1.00
CA LEU A 113 1.78 16.80 -1.86
C LEU A 113 0.55 17.67 -1.59
N LYS A 114 -0.60 17.05 -1.29
CA LYS A 114 -1.89 17.74 -1.09
C LYS A 114 -1.98 18.43 0.27
N SER A 115 -1.43 17.82 1.31
CA SER A 115 -1.59 18.27 2.70
C SER A 115 -0.33 17.90 3.52
N SER A 116 0.78 18.54 3.21
CA SER A 116 2.08 18.26 3.85
C SER A 116 2.06 18.46 5.37
N GLU A 117 1.18 19.35 5.88
CA GLU A 117 0.98 19.57 7.32
C GLU A 117 0.29 18.40 8.03
N ARG A 118 -0.38 17.52 7.28
CA ARG A 118 -1.02 16.30 7.78
C ARG A 118 -0.12 15.07 7.71
N VAL A 119 0.99 15.14 6.97
CA VAL A 119 1.92 14.02 6.73
C VAL A 119 3.27 14.31 7.34
N LEU A 120 3.61 13.64 8.43
CA LEU A 120 4.88 13.83 9.14
C LEU A 120 6.07 13.23 8.39
N SER A 121 5.89 12.10 7.73
CA SER A 121 6.82 11.47 6.80
C SER A 121 6.09 10.45 5.94
N LEU A 122 6.70 10.09 4.82
CA LEU A 122 6.22 9.03 3.93
C LEU A 122 7.28 7.92 3.83
N THR A 123 6.84 6.66 4.02
CA THR A 123 7.57 5.48 3.56
C THR A 123 6.82 4.88 2.38
N ALA A 124 7.45 4.83 1.23
CA ALA A 124 6.90 4.30 -0.01
C ALA A 124 7.57 2.95 -0.33
N ILE A 125 6.79 1.85 -0.33
CA ILE A 125 7.29 0.49 -0.50
C ILE A 125 6.83 -0.06 -1.85
N SER A 126 7.75 -0.58 -2.68
CA SER A 126 7.47 -1.24 -3.96
C SER A 126 6.44 -0.48 -4.79
N THR A 127 6.71 0.79 -5.09
CA THR A 127 5.77 1.71 -5.75
C THR A 127 6.42 2.46 -6.91
N SER A 128 5.59 3.11 -7.71
CA SER A 128 6.01 3.94 -8.84
C SER A 128 5.86 5.43 -8.51
N PRO A 129 6.72 6.30 -9.07
CA PRO A 129 6.58 7.74 -8.91
C PRO A 129 5.33 8.24 -9.65
N VAL A 130 4.46 8.97 -8.95
CA VAL A 130 3.22 9.51 -9.51
C VAL A 130 3.50 10.58 -10.56
N GLY A 131 2.90 10.45 -11.76
CA GLY A 131 2.99 11.46 -12.80
C GLY A 131 4.38 11.67 -13.43
N VAL A 132 5.27 10.69 -13.26
CA VAL A 132 6.52 10.60 -14.01
C VAL A 132 6.29 9.77 -15.27
N ASP A 133 6.88 10.17 -16.39
CA ASP A 133 6.90 9.33 -17.59
C ASP A 133 7.79 8.11 -17.35
N THR A 134 7.15 6.96 -17.24
CA THR A 134 7.83 5.66 -17.03
C THR A 134 7.96 4.84 -18.31
N SER A 135 7.60 5.37 -19.47
CA SER A 135 7.62 4.65 -20.74
C SER A 135 9.00 4.17 -21.16
N HIS A 136 10.05 4.76 -20.62
CA HIS A 136 11.45 4.40 -20.85
C HIS A 136 12.06 3.50 -19.75
N PHE A 137 11.26 3.13 -18.73
CA PHE A 137 11.72 2.20 -17.68
C PHE A 137 11.74 0.78 -18.21
N PRO A 138 12.52 -0.12 -17.58
CA PRO A 138 12.40 -1.54 -17.85
C PRO A 138 10.96 -1.99 -17.75
N PRO A 139 10.46 -2.85 -18.65
CA PRO A 139 9.12 -3.37 -18.55
C PRO A 139 8.97 -4.24 -17.29
N SER A 140 7.73 -4.40 -16.83
CA SER A 140 7.39 -5.40 -15.83
C SER A 140 7.76 -6.81 -16.31
N GLY A 141 7.90 -7.76 -15.39
CA GLY A 141 8.29 -9.13 -15.69
C GLY A 141 7.35 -9.81 -16.70
N GLU A 142 7.91 -10.45 -17.72
CA GLU A 142 7.13 -11.07 -18.82
C GLU A 142 6.10 -12.08 -18.31
N ALA A 143 6.48 -13.00 -17.43
CA ALA A 143 5.58 -14.00 -16.88
C ALA A 143 4.42 -13.37 -16.09
N TRP A 144 4.66 -12.26 -15.38
CA TRP A 144 3.60 -11.54 -14.70
C TRP A 144 2.68 -10.82 -15.68
N LEU A 145 3.21 -10.20 -16.74
CA LEU A 145 2.39 -9.59 -17.79
C LEU A 145 1.52 -10.60 -18.54
N GLU A 146 2.05 -11.80 -18.82
CA GLU A 146 1.27 -12.91 -19.40
C GLU A 146 0.15 -13.34 -18.46
N HIS A 147 0.41 -13.45 -17.16
CA HIS A 147 -0.59 -13.78 -16.17
C HIS A 147 -1.69 -12.70 -16.07
N MET A 148 -1.32 -11.43 -16.08
CA MET A 148 -2.28 -10.31 -16.06
C MET A 148 -3.20 -10.26 -17.28
N ALA A 149 -2.84 -10.92 -18.37
CA ALA A 149 -3.68 -11.06 -19.57
C ALA A 149 -4.71 -12.20 -19.46
N VAL A 150 -4.61 -13.04 -18.41
CA VAL A 150 -5.58 -14.12 -18.16
C VAL A 150 -6.83 -13.54 -17.50
N GLU A 151 -8.00 -13.85 -18.03
CA GLU A 151 -9.27 -13.49 -17.41
C GLU A 151 -9.56 -14.42 -16.23
N ALA A 152 -9.89 -13.84 -15.07
CA ALA A 152 -10.35 -14.57 -13.89
C ALA A 152 -11.83 -14.28 -13.62
N ASP A 153 -12.57 -15.27 -13.16
CA ASP A 153 -13.91 -15.04 -12.61
C ASP A 153 -13.83 -14.57 -11.16
N TRP A 154 -13.76 -13.27 -10.98
CA TRP A 154 -13.69 -12.63 -9.66
C TRP A 154 -14.93 -12.86 -8.78
N SER A 155 -16.03 -13.40 -9.35
CA SER A 155 -17.23 -13.79 -8.61
C SER A 155 -17.15 -15.22 -8.08
N ASP A 156 -16.32 -16.08 -8.69
CA ASP A 156 -16.07 -17.44 -8.21
C ASP A 156 -14.89 -17.45 -7.23
N ARG A 157 -15.14 -18.01 -6.04
CA ARG A 157 -14.13 -18.05 -4.96
C ARG A 157 -12.88 -18.85 -5.33
N ALA A 158 -13.09 -20.00 -5.97
CA ALA A 158 -11.99 -20.91 -6.28
C ALA A 158 -11.11 -20.33 -7.39
N ASP A 159 -11.73 -19.73 -8.41
CA ASP A 159 -11.04 -19.12 -9.53
C ASP A 159 -10.26 -17.87 -9.10
N ALA A 160 -10.90 -16.95 -8.37
CA ALA A 160 -10.27 -15.75 -7.86
C ALA A 160 -9.09 -16.06 -6.92
N VAL A 161 -9.24 -17.04 -6.03
CA VAL A 161 -8.15 -17.49 -5.14
C VAL A 161 -7.02 -18.13 -5.93
N ALA A 162 -7.33 -18.99 -6.92
CA ALA A 162 -6.31 -19.63 -7.75
C ALA A 162 -5.52 -18.60 -8.56
N TYR A 163 -6.20 -17.62 -9.15
CA TYR A 163 -5.57 -16.52 -9.88
C TYR A 163 -4.61 -15.74 -8.98
N LEU A 164 -5.05 -15.32 -7.78
CA LEU A 164 -4.21 -14.54 -6.88
C LEU A 164 -3.06 -15.36 -6.26
N VAL A 165 -3.20 -16.66 -6.07
CA VAL A 165 -2.08 -17.53 -5.67
C VAL A 165 -0.98 -17.50 -6.72
N GLU A 166 -1.34 -17.61 -8.00
CA GLU A 166 -0.39 -17.54 -9.10
C GLU A 166 0.21 -16.14 -9.25
N ASP A 167 -0.61 -15.08 -9.12
CA ASP A 167 -0.13 -13.71 -9.13
C ASP A 167 0.94 -13.48 -8.06
N LEU A 168 0.66 -13.88 -6.80
CA LEU A 168 1.61 -13.76 -5.69
C LEU A 168 2.86 -14.63 -5.88
N ARG A 169 2.72 -15.81 -6.51
CA ARG A 169 3.87 -16.64 -6.84
C ARG A 169 4.80 -15.96 -7.86
N LEU A 170 4.22 -15.32 -8.87
CA LEU A 170 4.96 -14.62 -9.92
C LEU A 170 5.58 -13.31 -9.44
N THR A 171 4.96 -12.67 -8.45
CA THR A 171 5.43 -11.40 -7.89
C THR A 171 6.35 -11.59 -6.68
N ALA A 172 6.46 -12.81 -6.14
CA ALA A 172 7.39 -13.15 -5.07
C ALA A 172 8.85 -12.99 -5.51
N GLY A 173 9.68 -12.57 -4.58
CA GLY A 173 11.12 -12.48 -4.79
C GLY A 173 11.77 -13.86 -4.91
N MET A 174 12.87 -13.95 -5.70
CA MET A 174 13.62 -15.19 -5.91
C MET A 174 14.43 -15.66 -4.68
N ALA A 175 14.63 -14.77 -3.71
CA ALA A 175 15.46 -15.06 -2.54
C ALA A 175 14.72 -15.82 -1.43
N ARG A 176 13.42 -15.97 -1.52
CA ARG A 176 12.58 -16.58 -0.50
C ARG A 176 11.73 -17.71 -1.09
N PRO A 177 11.51 -18.81 -0.34
CA PRO A 177 10.58 -19.84 -0.78
C PRO A 177 9.14 -19.32 -0.73
N PHE A 178 8.37 -19.56 -1.79
CA PHE A 178 6.95 -19.24 -1.83
C PHE A 178 6.13 -20.27 -1.05
N ASP A 179 5.39 -19.83 -0.05
CA ASP A 179 4.45 -20.67 0.72
C ASP A 179 3.07 -20.68 0.06
N GLU A 180 2.87 -21.55 -0.92
CA GLU A 180 1.60 -21.64 -1.63
C GLU A 180 0.43 -22.00 -0.70
N ALA A 181 0.63 -22.92 0.24
CA ALA A 181 -0.44 -23.37 1.13
C ALA A 181 -0.89 -22.27 2.09
N GLY A 182 0.05 -21.56 2.69
CA GLY A 182 -0.23 -20.41 3.55
C GLY A 182 -0.87 -19.25 2.79
N THR A 183 -0.38 -18.98 1.59
CA THR A 183 -0.93 -17.95 0.69
C THR A 183 -2.38 -18.25 0.33
N ARG A 184 -2.67 -19.49 -0.09
CA ARG A 184 -4.05 -19.93 -0.41
C ARG A 184 -4.97 -19.78 0.79
N ALA A 185 -4.57 -20.26 1.96
CA ALA A 185 -5.36 -20.17 3.19
C ALA A 185 -5.60 -18.70 3.61
N PHE A 186 -4.63 -17.82 3.38
CA PHE A 186 -4.78 -16.38 3.60
C PHE A 186 -5.81 -15.79 2.64
N LEU A 187 -5.69 -16.04 1.33
CA LEU A 187 -6.57 -15.49 0.30
C LEU A 187 -8.02 -15.99 0.48
N GLU A 188 -8.21 -17.25 0.83
CA GLU A 188 -9.53 -17.80 1.13
C GLU A 188 -10.20 -17.07 2.29
N ARG A 189 -9.46 -16.83 3.37
CA ARG A 189 -9.96 -16.07 4.53
C ARG A 189 -10.24 -14.61 4.18
N ASP A 190 -9.39 -13.99 3.37
CA ASP A 190 -9.57 -12.60 2.95
C ASP A 190 -10.75 -12.46 1.99
N PHE A 191 -10.93 -13.41 1.06
CA PHE A 191 -12.10 -13.46 0.19
C PHE A 191 -13.40 -13.56 0.99
N ASP A 192 -13.46 -14.50 1.94
CA ASP A 192 -14.65 -14.73 2.76
C ASP A 192 -14.96 -13.48 3.63
N ARG A 193 -13.93 -12.86 4.23
CA ARG A 193 -14.09 -11.61 4.99
C ARG A 193 -14.56 -10.46 4.11
N SER A 194 -14.02 -10.35 2.93
CA SER A 194 -14.32 -9.26 1.99
C SER A 194 -15.67 -9.45 1.29
N GLY A 195 -16.28 -10.62 1.36
CA GLY A 195 -17.47 -10.95 0.57
C GLY A 195 -17.16 -11.01 -0.93
N GLY A 196 -15.93 -11.40 -1.28
CA GLY A 196 -15.41 -11.52 -2.64
C GLY A 196 -14.51 -10.36 -3.07
N TYR A 197 -13.89 -10.53 -4.24
CA TYR A 197 -12.92 -9.56 -4.79
C TYR A 197 -13.45 -8.78 -6.00
N LEU A 198 -14.68 -9.06 -6.45
CA LEU A 198 -15.21 -8.48 -7.69
C LEU A 198 -15.23 -6.93 -7.66
N SER A 199 -15.62 -6.31 -6.54
CA SER A 199 -15.57 -4.85 -6.40
C SER A 199 -14.15 -4.30 -6.39
N ALA A 200 -13.18 -5.06 -5.86
CA ALA A 200 -11.79 -4.62 -5.77
C ALA A 200 -11.14 -4.41 -7.15
N THR A 201 -11.69 -5.02 -8.22
CA THR A 201 -11.26 -4.75 -9.61
C THR A 201 -11.41 -3.28 -10.00
N ASN A 202 -12.27 -2.52 -9.33
CA ASN A 202 -12.39 -1.07 -9.51
C ASN A 202 -11.09 -0.31 -9.19
N HIS A 203 -10.15 -0.89 -8.42
CA HIS A 203 -8.88 -0.25 -8.15
C HIS A 203 -8.03 -0.02 -9.41
N SER A 204 -8.32 -0.69 -10.52
CA SER A 204 -7.66 -0.45 -11.80
C SER A 204 -7.77 1.02 -12.25
N VAL A 205 -8.91 1.69 -11.97
CA VAL A 205 -9.09 3.11 -12.33
C VAL A 205 -8.25 4.06 -11.48
N LEU A 206 -7.80 3.62 -10.31
CA LEU A 206 -6.94 4.44 -9.44
C LEU A 206 -5.53 4.62 -9.98
N PHE A 207 -5.14 3.86 -10.99
CA PHE A 207 -3.88 4.09 -11.71
C PHE A 207 -3.99 5.20 -12.76
N GLU A 208 -5.20 5.67 -13.08
CA GLU A 208 -5.44 6.84 -13.91
C GLU A 208 -5.27 8.13 -13.09
N ILE A 209 -4.04 8.39 -12.66
CA ILE A 209 -3.72 9.55 -11.85
C ILE A 209 -3.77 10.81 -12.71
N GLY A 210 -4.62 11.76 -12.32
CA GLY A 210 -4.86 12.98 -13.07
C GLY A 210 -3.61 13.83 -13.31
N GLU A 211 -3.67 14.68 -14.34
CA GLU A 211 -2.60 15.60 -14.75
C GLU A 211 -2.12 16.54 -13.64
N THR A 212 -2.99 16.81 -12.64
CA THR A 212 -2.72 17.74 -11.53
C THR A 212 -1.43 17.42 -10.77
N TRP A 213 -1.06 16.13 -10.68
CA TRP A 213 0.06 15.66 -9.85
C TRP A 213 1.32 15.37 -10.67
N ARG A 214 1.28 15.53 -11.99
CA ARG A 214 2.42 15.25 -12.86
C ARG A 214 3.61 16.15 -12.56
N GLY A 215 4.77 15.52 -12.35
CA GLY A 215 6.06 16.20 -12.20
C GLY A 215 6.21 17.02 -10.93
N ARG A 216 5.30 16.87 -9.93
CA ARG A 216 5.29 17.68 -8.72
C ARG A 216 6.09 17.11 -7.53
N HIS A 217 6.84 16.01 -7.72
CA HIS A 217 7.63 15.39 -6.64
C HIS A 217 8.64 16.31 -5.99
N ASN A 218 9.22 17.25 -6.76
CA ASN A 218 10.14 18.25 -6.24
C ASN A 218 9.47 19.27 -5.29
N GLU A 219 8.13 19.29 -5.22
CA GLU A 219 7.36 20.11 -4.27
C GLU A 219 7.13 19.35 -2.96
N MET A 220 7.43 18.05 -2.90
CA MET A 220 7.26 17.25 -1.68
C MET A 220 8.27 17.70 -0.61
N ASN A 221 7.73 18.24 0.48
CA ASN A 221 8.51 18.80 1.58
C ASN A 221 8.49 17.90 2.83
N VAL A 222 7.91 16.70 2.74
CA VAL A 222 7.94 15.72 3.83
C VAL A 222 9.12 14.77 3.67
N PRO A 223 9.73 14.31 4.76
CA PRO A 223 10.77 13.28 4.70
C PRO A 223 10.26 12.04 3.96
N LEU A 224 11.04 11.53 3.00
CA LEU A 224 10.69 10.34 2.20
C LEU A 224 11.71 9.22 2.42
N LEU A 225 11.20 8.02 2.71
CA LEU A 225 11.93 6.76 2.62
C LEU A 225 11.30 5.91 1.50
N VAL A 226 12.13 5.40 0.60
CA VAL A 226 11.70 4.43 -0.42
C VAL A 226 12.33 3.09 -0.08
N LEU A 227 11.49 2.05 0.04
CA LEU A 227 11.91 0.65 0.17
C LEU A 227 11.51 -0.09 -1.10
N HIS A 228 12.43 -0.84 -1.70
CA HIS A 228 12.12 -1.52 -2.97
C HIS A 228 12.85 -2.83 -3.12
N GLY A 229 12.11 -3.89 -3.50
CA GLY A 229 12.67 -5.19 -3.78
C GLY A 229 13.56 -5.18 -5.05
N THR A 230 14.76 -5.77 -4.98
CA THR A 230 15.66 -5.78 -6.15
C THR A 230 15.21 -6.74 -7.25
N ALA A 231 14.25 -7.63 -6.94
CA ALA A 231 13.66 -8.57 -7.87
C ALA A 231 12.15 -8.30 -8.11
N ASP A 232 11.66 -7.08 -7.83
CA ASP A 232 10.26 -6.70 -8.04
C ASP A 232 9.90 -6.76 -9.54
N PRO A 233 9.01 -7.68 -9.95
CA PRO A 233 8.63 -7.83 -11.35
C PRO A 233 7.45 -6.93 -11.75
N VAL A 234 6.74 -6.33 -10.80
CA VAL A 234 5.61 -5.41 -11.07
C VAL A 234 6.14 -4.03 -11.39
N PHE A 235 6.91 -3.48 -10.45
CA PHE A 235 7.65 -2.25 -10.64
C PHE A 235 9.15 -2.54 -10.53
N PRO A 236 9.89 -2.70 -11.63
CA PRO A 236 11.34 -2.84 -11.57
C PRO A 236 11.99 -1.77 -10.69
N PRO A 237 13.14 -2.04 -10.03
CA PRO A 237 13.76 -1.14 -9.05
C PRO A 237 13.98 0.29 -9.53
N THR A 238 14.06 0.51 -10.83
CA THR A 238 14.16 1.84 -11.46
C THR A 238 13.01 2.79 -11.03
N HIS A 239 11.82 2.24 -10.72
CA HIS A 239 10.69 3.04 -10.23
C HIS A 239 11.00 3.66 -8.86
N GLY A 240 11.41 2.84 -7.89
CA GLY A 240 11.79 3.32 -6.56
C GLY A 240 13.03 4.21 -6.58
N GLU A 241 14.05 3.85 -7.38
CA GLU A 241 15.26 4.67 -7.56
C GLU A 241 14.94 6.05 -8.13
N THR A 242 14.00 6.13 -9.07
CA THR A 242 13.57 7.40 -9.67
C THR A 242 12.78 8.23 -8.64
N LEU A 243 11.86 7.61 -7.92
CA LEU A 243 11.13 8.31 -6.85
C LEU A 243 12.10 8.93 -5.83
N ALA A 244 13.07 8.15 -5.35
CA ALA A 244 14.06 8.64 -4.40
C ALA A 244 14.95 9.76 -4.96
N ARG A 245 15.25 9.76 -6.27
CA ARG A 245 16.05 10.83 -6.91
C ARG A 245 15.29 12.12 -7.15
N THR A 246 13.95 12.05 -7.27
CA THR A 246 13.11 13.22 -7.57
C THR A 246 12.70 14.00 -6.33
N VAL A 247 12.78 13.42 -5.14
CA VAL A 247 12.45 14.08 -3.88
C VAL A 247 13.74 14.43 -3.13
N LYS A 248 13.84 15.67 -2.70
CA LYS A 248 15.02 16.16 -1.98
C LYS A 248 15.24 15.38 -0.67
N ASP A 249 16.47 15.00 -0.39
CA ASP A 249 16.90 14.31 0.84
C ASP A 249 16.16 12.97 1.09
N ALA A 250 15.54 12.38 0.06
CA ALA A 250 14.91 11.07 0.17
C ALA A 250 15.95 9.97 0.43
N LYS A 251 15.57 9.01 1.27
CA LYS A 251 16.36 7.79 1.52
C LYS A 251 15.88 6.67 0.63
N PHE A 252 16.81 5.83 0.19
CA PHE A 252 16.50 4.63 -0.60
C PHE A 252 17.15 3.39 0.01
N VAL A 253 16.36 2.37 0.29
CA VAL A 253 16.82 1.08 0.83
C VAL A 253 16.34 -0.03 -0.12
N LYS A 254 17.28 -0.87 -0.55
CA LYS A 254 17.01 -2.05 -1.37
C LYS A 254 16.74 -3.24 -0.48
N ILE A 255 15.67 -3.97 -0.76
CA ILE A 255 15.40 -5.27 -0.15
C ILE A 255 15.97 -6.32 -1.11
N GLU A 256 17.12 -6.85 -0.76
CA GLU A 256 17.89 -7.75 -1.63
C GLU A 256 17.14 -9.05 -1.92
N GLY A 257 16.87 -9.31 -3.20
CA GLY A 257 16.11 -10.47 -3.68
C GLY A 257 14.62 -10.40 -3.36
N GLY A 258 14.13 -9.33 -2.74
CA GLY A 258 12.70 -9.10 -2.52
C GLY A 258 11.95 -8.85 -3.82
N GLY A 259 10.72 -9.37 -3.93
CA GLY A 259 9.79 -9.13 -5.01
C GLY A 259 8.80 -8.00 -4.70
N HIS A 260 7.61 -8.09 -5.31
CA HIS A 260 6.48 -7.18 -5.02
C HIS A 260 5.64 -7.71 -3.86
N GLU A 261 6.26 -7.87 -2.70
CA GLU A 261 5.68 -8.55 -1.54
C GLU A 261 6.17 -7.96 -0.20
N LEU A 262 5.47 -8.30 0.89
CA LEU A 262 5.92 -8.08 2.27
C LEU A 262 6.30 -9.44 2.87
N HIS A 263 7.39 -10.04 2.36
CA HIS A 263 7.81 -11.37 2.83
C HIS A 263 8.25 -11.34 4.30
N PRO A 264 7.81 -12.31 5.15
CA PRO A 264 8.17 -12.34 6.57
C PRO A 264 9.68 -12.32 6.86
N GLY A 265 10.48 -12.89 5.97
CA GLY A 265 11.96 -12.88 6.08
C GLY A 265 12.59 -11.49 5.99
N ASP A 266 11.88 -10.51 5.45
CA ASP A 266 12.36 -9.14 5.24
C ASP A 266 11.77 -8.15 6.27
N TRP A 267 10.83 -8.59 7.11
CA TRP A 267 10.13 -7.70 8.04
C TRP A 267 11.05 -6.96 9.00
N GLU A 268 12.11 -7.61 9.50
CA GLU A 268 13.02 -6.94 10.44
C GLU A 268 13.73 -5.76 9.79
N GLU A 269 14.20 -5.93 8.56
CA GLU A 269 14.83 -4.87 7.78
C GLU A 269 13.84 -3.74 7.48
N ILE A 270 12.64 -4.09 6.99
CA ILE A 270 11.58 -3.13 6.65
C ILE A 270 11.13 -2.36 7.91
N ILE A 271 10.85 -3.06 9.01
CA ILE A 271 10.40 -2.44 10.28
C ILE A 271 11.49 -1.53 10.86
N SER A 272 12.75 -1.95 10.83
CA SER A 272 13.86 -1.13 11.32
C SER A 272 14.02 0.14 10.48
N ALA A 273 13.96 0.02 9.15
CA ALA A 273 14.04 1.17 8.26
C ALA A 273 12.89 2.17 8.47
N ILE A 274 11.65 1.67 8.64
CA ILE A 274 10.48 2.50 8.97
C ILE A 274 10.69 3.20 10.31
N ASP A 275 11.09 2.46 11.35
CA ASP A 275 11.25 3.01 12.69
C ASP A 275 12.33 4.10 12.76
N GLU A 276 13.49 3.88 12.13
CA GLU A 276 14.56 4.87 12.01
C GLU A 276 14.13 6.12 11.24
N HIS A 277 13.34 5.93 10.16
CA HIS A 277 12.82 7.04 9.37
C HIS A 277 11.84 7.90 10.17
N VAL A 278 10.91 7.27 10.87
CA VAL A 278 9.93 7.94 11.74
C VAL A 278 10.64 8.69 12.88
N ALA A 279 11.61 8.04 13.55
CA ALA A 279 12.36 8.68 14.64
C ALA A 279 13.16 9.91 14.14
N GLY A 280 13.79 9.81 12.98
CA GLY A 280 14.53 10.93 12.37
C GLY A 280 13.65 12.10 11.97
N SER A 281 12.39 11.86 11.62
CA SER A 281 11.43 12.89 11.22
C SER A 281 10.80 13.66 12.39
N MET A 282 10.94 13.17 13.62
CA MET A 282 10.46 13.86 14.83
C MET A 282 11.44 14.90 15.35
N CYS A 283 12.67 14.96 14.82
CA CYS A 283 13.72 15.85 15.29
C CYS A 283 13.90 17.11 14.41
N VAL A 284 13.04 17.30 13.42
CA VAL A 284 13.01 18.44 12.51
C VAL A 284 11.75 19.26 12.79
#